data_ebe706414b914f7aa7dc8cbd94097ac6
#
_entry.id   ebe706414b914f7aa7dc8cbd94097ac6
#
_cell.length_a   1.000
_cell.length_b   1.000
_cell.length_c   1.000
_cell.angle_alpha   90.00
_cell.angle_beta   90.00
_cell.angle_gamma   90.00
#
_symmetry.space_group_name_H-M   'P 1'
#
loop_
_entity.id
_entity.type
_entity.pdbx_description
1 polymer ?
#
loop_
_entity_poly.entity_id
_entity_poly.type
_entity_poly.pdbx_seq_one_letter_code
_entity_poly.pdbx_strand_id
1 'polypeptide(L)'
;MVIARMDFEDLYESHLKSQRGVIWKGSVARFSLHGAEEVNKLVQELESGKYKPKPPVQFTITKPKKRDILAVSYRDRVYQRWINDALLYPVMTKSFVRENAACQIGKGTKFAMDLMKRNLRRFYINHGLDGYFLQIDVEHYYQSTLHSKVKAMFRKKLDDETYNMVAAILDGQYEGEIGHNPGSQMVQIAGISFLDGVDHFIKEKLRIKEYARVMDDMGLIHEDPEYLNYCRSEIARELKNLGLRCHPKKTKIVPLADGFTFLGFKWRLTETGKIILTPKSETIKDFKKTTEKLMKMYARGERTRRCVEDSVNSRLAYLANGTTWKLRKRLTEWYNERMMYYEQQRESFLQSQRNESAGTGHVRQHEGQAGRIRKEIRRKRSRNV
;
A
#
# COMPACT_ATOMS: atom_id res chain seq x y z
N MET A 1 -14.26 -30.12 7.43
CA MET A 1 -12.86 -29.86 6.95
C MET A 1 -12.02 -29.81 8.22
N VAL A 2 -11.08 -30.72 8.42
CA VAL A 2 -10.20 -30.69 9.60
C VAL A 2 -9.40 -29.40 9.52
N ILE A 3 -9.59 -28.50 10.48
CA ILE A 3 -8.75 -27.30 10.58
C ILE A 3 -7.34 -27.79 10.78
N ALA A 4 -6.44 -27.43 9.88
CA ALA A 4 -5.02 -27.69 10.07
C ALA A 4 -4.63 -27.09 11.42
N ARG A 5 -4.27 -27.95 12.38
CA ARG A 5 -3.83 -27.54 13.69
C ARG A 5 -2.62 -26.65 13.48
N MET A 6 -2.76 -25.36 13.81
CA MET A 6 -1.67 -24.38 13.68
C MET A 6 -0.49 -24.85 14.52
N ASP A 7 0.67 -24.91 13.91
CA ASP A 7 1.92 -25.25 14.58
C ASP A 7 2.93 -24.12 14.53
N PHE A 8 4.12 -24.37 15.06
CA PHE A 8 5.21 -23.39 15.08
C PHE A 8 5.68 -23.07 13.65
N GLU A 9 5.80 -24.05 12.77
CA GLU A 9 6.27 -23.90 11.40
C GLU A 9 5.34 -22.97 10.61
N ASP A 10 4.05 -23.13 10.74
CA ASP A 10 3.02 -22.30 10.11
C ASP A 10 3.16 -20.80 10.46
N LEU A 11 3.30 -20.52 11.78
CA LEU A 11 3.46 -19.15 12.24
C LEU A 11 4.84 -18.60 11.92
N TYR A 12 5.88 -19.42 11.93
CA TYR A 12 7.23 -19.00 11.55
C TYR A 12 7.32 -18.66 10.06
N GLU A 13 6.68 -19.46 9.21
CA GLU A 13 6.55 -19.13 7.78
C GLU A 13 5.78 -17.82 7.57
N SER A 14 4.71 -17.62 8.33
CA SER A 14 3.94 -16.36 8.30
C SER A 14 4.76 -15.17 8.77
N HIS A 15 5.65 -15.36 9.76
CA HIS A 15 6.63 -14.36 10.16
C HIS A 15 7.59 -14.03 9.01
N LEU A 16 8.21 -15.04 8.38
CA LEU A 16 9.12 -14.87 7.26
C LEU A 16 8.47 -14.14 6.08
N LYS A 17 7.20 -14.44 5.79
CA LYS A 17 6.42 -13.75 4.78
C LYS A 17 6.12 -12.28 5.18
N SER A 18 5.79 -12.06 6.45
CA SER A 18 5.38 -10.74 6.96
C SER A 18 6.52 -9.72 7.08
N GLN A 19 7.76 -10.16 7.25
CA GLN A 19 8.94 -9.27 7.35
C GLN A 19 9.45 -8.77 5.98
N ARG A 20 9.04 -9.41 4.87
CA ARG A 20 9.54 -9.07 3.53
C ARG A 20 9.30 -7.60 3.19
N GLY A 21 10.36 -6.88 2.85
CA GLY A 21 10.32 -5.46 2.48
C GLY A 21 10.06 -4.48 3.62
N VAL A 22 9.91 -4.96 4.89
CA VAL A 22 9.63 -4.10 6.06
C VAL A 22 10.56 -4.34 7.25
N ILE A 23 11.58 -5.17 7.12
CA ILE A 23 12.54 -5.50 8.17
C ILE A 23 13.31 -4.26 8.69
N TRP A 24 13.40 -3.20 7.89
CA TRP A 24 13.98 -1.92 8.29
C TRP A 24 13.18 -1.17 9.36
N LYS A 25 11.93 -1.56 9.62
CA LYS A 25 11.09 -0.98 10.69
C LYS A 25 11.51 -1.56 12.03
N GLY A 26 11.78 -0.69 13.01
CA GLY A 26 12.32 -1.10 14.31
C GLY A 26 11.49 -2.15 15.06
N SER A 27 10.16 -2.14 14.95
CA SER A 27 9.31 -3.17 15.56
C SER A 27 9.47 -4.53 14.87
N VAL A 28 9.64 -4.55 13.55
CA VAL A 28 9.86 -5.78 12.78
C VAL A 28 11.27 -6.30 13.05
N ALA A 29 12.29 -5.42 12.99
CA ALA A 29 13.68 -5.81 13.26
C ALA A 29 13.85 -6.42 14.65
N ARG A 30 13.26 -5.80 15.69
CA ARG A 30 13.33 -6.34 17.07
C ARG A 30 12.67 -7.72 17.20
N PHE A 31 11.50 -7.91 16.60
CA PHE A 31 10.85 -9.23 16.58
C PHE A 31 11.72 -10.25 15.82
N SER A 32 12.27 -9.87 14.66
CA SER A 32 13.06 -10.78 13.82
C SER A 32 14.41 -11.20 14.42
N LEU A 33 14.99 -10.38 15.31
CA LEU A 33 16.21 -10.76 16.06
C LEU A 33 15.99 -12.01 16.93
N HIS A 34 14.79 -12.17 17.47
CA HIS A 34 14.40 -13.30 18.31
C HIS A 34 13.21 -14.05 17.68
N GLY A 35 13.19 -14.14 16.33
CA GLY A 35 12.00 -14.57 15.58
C GLY A 35 11.45 -15.92 16.03
N ALA A 36 12.29 -16.92 16.20
CA ALA A 36 11.86 -18.25 16.65
C ALA A 36 11.29 -18.23 18.08
N GLU A 37 11.94 -17.51 18.99
CA GLU A 37 11.49 -17.38 20.38
C GLU A 37 10.16 -16.62 20.47
N GLU A 38 10.02 -15.51 19.76
CA GLU A 38 8.79 -14.71 19.74
C GLU A 38 7.62 -15.45 19.09
N VAL A 39 7.88 -16.24 18.05
CA VAL A 39 6.87 -17.11 17.42
C VAL A 39 6.47 -18.22 18.38
N ASN A 40 7.42 -18.86 19.07
CA ASN A 40 7.10 -19.91 20.05
C ASN A 40 6.26 -19.38 21.20
N LYS A 41 6.55 -18.20 21.72
CA LYS A 41 5.70 -17.53 22.72
C LYS A 41 4.26 -17.31 22.21
N LEU A 42 4.14 -16.89 20.93
CA LEU A 42 2.85 -16.68 20.31
C LEU A 42 2.05 -17.98 20.16
N VAL A 43 2.71 -19.08 19.77
CA VAL A 43 2.10 -20.42 19.73
C VAL A 43 1.57 -20.83 21.10
N GLN A 44 2.40 -20.72 22.15
CA GLN A 44 1.99 -21.05 23.51
C GLN A 44 0.80 -20.21 24.02
N GLU A 45 0.77 -18.91 23.70
CA GLU A 45 -0.37 -18.06 24.04
C GLU A 45 -1.66 -18.49 23.32
N LEU A 46 -1.56 -18.90 22.06
CA LEU A 46 -2.69 -19.35 21.26
C LEU A 46 -3.20 -20.71 21.73
N GLU A 47 -2.32 -21.69 21.94
CA GLU A 47 -2.68 -23.02 22.44
C GLU A 47 -3.29 -22.99 23.84
N SER A 48 -2.80 -22.11 24.71
CA SER A 48 -3.33 -21.95 26.07
C SER A 48 -4.58 -21.08 26.15
N GLY A 49 -5.08 -20.55 25.03
CA GLY A 49 -6.23 -19.63 24.99
C GLY A 49 -5.97 -18.26 25.65
N LYS A 50 -4.72 -17.94 25.94
CA LYS A 50 -4.32 -16.66 26.59
C LYS A 50 -4.02 -15.54 25.59
N TYR A 51 -4.06 -15.83 24.30
CA TYR A 51 -3.82 -14.81 23.27
C TYR A 51 -4.84 -13.68 23.37
N LYS A 52 -4.32 -12.47 23.42
CA LYS A 52 -5.10 -11.23 23.29
C LYS A 52 -4.44 -10.32 22.26
N PRO A 53 -5.18 -9.80 21.27
CA PRO A 53 -4.65 -8.80 20.36
C PRO A 53 -4.14 -7.58 21.14
N LYS A 54 -2.98 -7.06 20.74
CA LYS A 54 -2.46 -5.80 21.32
C LYS A 54 -3.23 -4.62 20.74
N PRO A 55 -3.47 -3.56 21.52
CA PRO A 55 -4.06 -2.34 21.00
C PRO A 55 -3.25 -1.82 19.81
N PRO A 56 -3.90 -1.42 18.71
CA PRO A 56 -3.21 -0.85 17.56
C PRO A 56 -2.63 0.53 17.89
N VAL A 57 -1.51 0.87 17.25
CA VAL A 57 -0.89 2.19 17.37
C VAL A 57 -1.51 3.13 16.35
N GLN A 58 -2.10 4.23 16.82
CA GLN A 58 -2.68 5.26 15.94
C GLN A 58 -1.62 6.30 15.56
N PHE A 59 -1.56 6.64 14.27
CA PHE A 59 -0.77 7.77 13.77
C PHE A 59 -1.37 8.31 12.47
N THR A 60 -1.07 9.58 12.17
CA THR A 60 -1.57 10.25 10.97
C THR A 60 -0.47 10.32 9.91
N ILE A 61 -0.76 9.86 8.70
CA ILE A 61 0.04 10.15 7.50
C ILE A 61 -0.56 11.35 6.77
N THR A 62 0.30 12.23 6.23
CA THR A 62 -0.14 13.47 5.54
C THR A 62 -0.01 13.39 4.03
N LYS A 63 0.70 12.40 3.50
CA LYS A 63 0.92 12.21 2.06
C LYS A 63 0.61 10.78 1.63
N PRO A 64 0.01 10.58 0.45
CA PRO A 64 -0.44 11.58 -0.54
C PRO A 64 -1.67 12.38 -0.09
N LYS A 65 -2.44 11.87 0.89
CA LYS A 65 -3.58 12.51 1.56
C LYS A 65 -3.48 12.28 3.06
N LYS A 66 -4.02 13.20 3.85
CA LYS A 66 -4.15 13.01 5.30
C LYS A 66 -5.02 11.78 5.58
N ARG A 67 -4.49 10.83 6.35
CA ARG A 67 -5.18 9.60 6.78
C ARG A 67 -4.73 9.24 8.17
N ASP A 68 -5.67 8.91 9.03
CA ASP A 68 -5.38 8.28 10.31
C ASP A 68 -5.23 6.77 10.10
N ILE A 69 -4.14 6.23 10.59
CA ILE A 69 -3.77 4.83 10.43
C ILE A 69 -3.78 4.16 11.80
N LEU A 70 -4.41 3.01 11.90
CA LEU A 70 -4.31 2.10 13.02
C LEU A 70 -3.34 0.97 12.63
N ALA A 71 -2.13 1.01 13.17
CA ALA A 71 -1.12 -0.02 12.88
C ALA A 71 -1.22 -1.15 13.89
N VAL A 72 -1.59 -2.29 13.41
CA VAL A 72 -1.61 -3.55 14.17
C VAL A 72 -0.18 -3.91 14.60
N SER A 73 0.00 -4.45 15.80
CA SER A 73 1.30 -4.90 16.29
C SER A 73 1.92 -5.94 15.34
N TYR A 74 3.25 -6.01 15.27
CA TYR A 74 3.86 -6.94 14.33
C TYR A 74 3.60 -8.41 14.70
N ARG A 75 3.55 -8.73 16.00
CA ARG A 75 3.17 -10.05 16.52
C ARG A 75 1.76 -10.46 16.02
N ASP A 76 0.80 -9.57 16.19
CA ASP A 76 -0.59 -9.85 15.79
C ASP A 76 -0.72 -9.91 14.26
N ARG A 77 0.11 -9.15 13.53
CA ARG A 77 0.19 -9.25 12.06
C ARG A 77 0.67 -10.62 11.61
N VAL A 78 1.62 -11.25 12.31
CA VAL A 78 2.08 -12.62 12.00
C VAL A 78 0.93 -13.60 12.13
N TYR A 79 0.18 -13.55 13.22
CA TYR A 79 -0.99 -14.41 13.43
C TYR A 79 -2.11 -14.14 12.42
N GLN A 80 -2.46 -12.88 12.19
CA GLN A 80 -3.47 -12.51 11.18
C GLN A 80 -3.04 -12.89 9.75
N ARG A 81 -1.74 -12.94 9.50
CA ARG A 81 -1.20 -13.45 8.24
C ARG A 81 -1.51 -14.93 8.06
N TRP A 82 -1.26 -15.74 9.09
CA TRP A 82 -1.58 -17.14 9.07
C TRP A 82 -3.09 -17.37 8.87
N ILE A 83 -3.95 -16.71 9.68
CA ILE A 83 -5.40 -16.79 9.52
C ILE A 83 -5.81 -16.45 8.08
N ASN A 84 -5.25 -15.37 7.52
CA ASN A 84 -5.57 -14.99 6.15
C ASN A 84 -5.16 -16.07 5.15
N ASP A 85 -3.90 -16.51 5.19
CA ASP A 85 -3.33 -17.38 4.15
C ASP A 85 -3.89 -18.81 4.24
N ALA A 86 -4.09 -19.35 5.45
CA ALA A 86 -4.54 -20.71 5.68
C ALA A 86 -6.08 -20.87 5.70
N LEU A 87 -6.79 -19.90 6.27
CA LEU A 87 -8.22 -20.05 6.55
C LEU A 87 -9.11 -19.16 5.68
N LEU A 88 -8.81 -17.86 5.61
CA LEU A 88 -9.72 -16.91 4.94
C LEU A 88 -9.56 -16.91 3.42
N TYR A 89 -8.34 -16.77 2.94
CA TYR A 89 -8.08 -16.63 1.51
C TYR A 89 -8.63 -17.80 0.68
N PRO A 90 -8.40 -19.08 1.04
CA PRO A 90 -8.91 -20.21 0.27
C PRO A 90 -10.44 -20.28 0.23
N VAL A 91 -11.12 -19.83 1.28
CA VAL A 91 -12.59 -19.88 1.38
C VAL A 91 -13.21 -18.68 0.69
N MET A 92 -12.75 -17.47 1.03
CA MET A 92 -13.38 -16.23 0.58
C MET A 92 -13.22 -15.97 -0.91
N THR A 93 -12.07 -16.37 -1.49
CA THR A 93 -11.78 -16.09 -2.91
C THR A 93 -12.47 -17.04 -3.90
N LYS A 94 -13.03 -18.16 -3.43
CA LYS A 94 -13.71 -19.13 -4.31
C LYS A 94 -14.87 -18.56 -5.12
N SER A 95 -15.62 -17.62 -4.53
CA SER A 95 -16.80 -17.01 -5.17
C SER A 95 -16.45 -15.80 -6.01
N PHE A 96 -15.22 -15.28 -5.94
CA PHE A 96 -14.90 -14.01 -6.58
C PHE A 96 -15.00 -14.07 -8.09
N VAL A 97 -15.72 -13.11 -8.66
CA VAL A 97 -15.72 -12.90 -10.10
C VAL A 97 -14.30 -12.57 -10.59
N ARG A 98 -14.01 -12.90 -11.84
CA ARG A 98 -12.70 -12.61 -12.44
C ARG A 98 -12.35 -11.12 -12.39
N GLU A 99 -13.33 -10.28 -12.50
CA GLU A 99 -13.27 -8.82 -12.59
C GLU A 99 -12.88 -8.15 -11.27
N ASN A 100 -12.96 -8.86 -10.14
CA ASN A 100 -12.35 -8.45 -8.87
C ASN A 100 -10.84 -8.61 -8.95
N ALA A 101 -10.12 -7.51 -9.11
CA ALA A 101 -8.69 -7.50 -9.46
C ALA A 101 -7.77 -7.08 -8.29
N ALA A 102 -8.28 -6.93 -7.06
CA ALA A 102 -7.50 -6.47 -5.92
C ALA A 102 -7.10 -7.61 -4.98
N CYS A 103 -5.90 -7.51 -4.37
CA CYS A 103 -5.44 -8.31 -3.24
C CYS A 103 -5.58 -9.83 -3.40
N GLN A 104 -5.42 -10.36 -4.60
CA GLN A 104 -5.44 -11.78 -4.90
C GLN A 104 -4.12 -12.23 -5.53
N ILE A 105 -3.75 -13.49 -5.36
CA ILE A 105 -2.57 -14.09 -6.00
C ILE A 105 -2.72 -13.97 -7.52
N GLY A 106 -1.69 -13.44 -8.19
CA GLY A 106 -1.70 -13.21 -9.64
C GLY A 106 -2.54 -12.02 -10.09
N LYS A 107 -3.25 -11.31 -9.19
CA LYS A 107 -4.03 -10.12 -9.50
C LYS A 107 -3.47 -8.88 -8.79
N GLY A 108 -3.80 -7.71 -9.30
CA GLY A 108 -3.36 -6.41 -8.78
C GLY A 108 -3.54 -5.33 -9.84
N THR A 109 -2.92 -4.17 -9.66
CA THR A 109 -3.08 -3.01 -10.56
C THR A 109 -2.80 -3.36 -12.02
N LYS A 110 -1.72 -4.11 -12.30
CA LYS A 110 -1.39 -4.53 -13.67
C LYS A 110 -2.51 -5.39 -14.27
N PHE A 111 -2.97 -6.41 -13.52
CA PHE A 111 -4.07 -7.26 -13.96
C PHE A 111 -5.34 -6.44 -14.26
N ALA A 112 -5.71 -5.52 -13.37
CA ALA A 112 -6.86 -4.64 -13.55
C ALA A 112 -6.73 -3.76 -14.80
N MET A 113 -5.55 -3.20 -15.05
CA MET A 113 -5.30 -2.39 -16.24
C MET A 113 -5.36 -3.22 -17.53
N ASP A 114 -4.81 -4.42 -17.52
CA ASP A 114 -4.85 -5.33 -18.67
C ASP A 114 -6.28 -5.85 -18.90
N LEU A 115 -7.05 -6.08 -17.85
CA LEU A 115 -8.48 -6.39 -17.93
C LEU A 115 -9.26 -5.24 -18.57
N MET A 116 -9.10 -4.00 -18.10
CA MET A 116 -9.77 -2.83 -18.67
C MET A 116 -9.36 -2.59 -20.12
N LYS A 117 -8.09 -2.81 -20.51
CA LYS A 117 -7.67 -2.75 -21.92
C LYS A 117 -8.38 -3.80 -22.77
N ARG A 118 -8.55 -5.02 -22.27
CA ARG A 118 -9.31 -6.08 -22.97
C ARG A 118 -10.78 -5.70 -23.12
N ASN A 119 -11.39 -5.19 -22.06
CA ASN A 119 -12.76 -4.73 -22.06
C ASN A 119 -12.97 -3.62 -23.11
N LEU A 120 -12.12 -2.60 -23.12
CA LEU A 120 -12.19 -1.52 -24.12
C LEU A 120 -11.99 -2.01 -25.55
N ARG A 121 -11.05 -2.95 -25.78
CA ARG A 121 -10.85 -3.52 -27.14
C ARG A 121 -12.07 -4.30 -27.60
N ARG A 122 -12.64 -5.15 -26.75
CA ARG A 122 -13.84 -5.94 -27.06
C ARG A 122 -15.02 -5.02 -27.32
N PHE A 123 -15.19 -4.00 -26.48
CA PHE A 123 -16.23 -2.99 -26.68
C PHE A 123 -16.06 -2.25 -28.03
N TYR A 124 -14.83 -1.78 -28.31
CA TYR A 124 -14.54 -1.06 -29.55
C TYR A 124 -14.81 -1.88 -30.83
N ILE A 125 -14.50 -3.17 -30.83
CA ILE A 125 -14.79 -4.05 -31.99
C ILE A 125 -16.28 -4.07 -32.31
N ASN A 126 -17.15 -4.02 -31.31
CA ASN A 126 -18.60 -4.13 -31.49
C ASN A 126 -19.32 -2.78 -31.66
N HIS A 127 -18.78 -1.71 -31.05
CA HIS A 127 -19.48 -0.42 -30.89
C HIS A 127 -18.62 0.80 -31.25
N GLY A 128 -17.36 0.62 -31.65
CA GLY A 128 -16.44 1.73 -31.94
C GLY A 128 -16.21 2.61 -30.68
N LEU A 129 -16.37 3.93 -30.88
CA LEU A 129 -16.30 4.92 -29.78
C LEU A 129 -17.67 5.25 -29.17
N ASP A 130 -18.73 4.69 -29.74
CA ASP A 130 -20.10 5.00 -29.32
C ASP A 130 -20.46 4.24 -28.03
N GLY A 131 -19.98 4.76 -26.93
CA GLY A 131 -20.20 4.18 -25.61
C GLY A 131 -19.76 5.07 -24.48
N TYR A 132 -20.03 4.59 -23.27
CA TYR A 132 -19.84 5.35 -22.03
C TYR A 132 -19.13 4.52 -20.97
N PHE A 133 -18.39 5.20 -20.12
CA PHE A 133 -17.74 4.64 -18.94
C PHE A 133 -18.42 5.17 -17.68
N LEU A 134 -18.98 4.26 -16.89
CA LEU A 134 -19.45 4.57 -15.54
C LEU A 134 -18.35 4.25 -14.55
N GLN A 135 -17.87 5.28 -13.84
CA GLN A 135 -17.01 5.13 -12.66
C GLN A 135 -17.86 5.19 -11.40
N ILE A 136 -17.62 4.23 -10.49
CA ILE A 136 -18.19 4.25 -9.13
C ILE A 136 -17.05 4.23 -8.15
N ASP A 137 -17.05 5.19 -7.22
CA ASP A 137 -16.11 5.31 -6.08
C ASP A 137 -16.96 5.25 -4.80
N VAL A 138 -16.58 4.43 -3.83
CA VAL A 138 -17.31 4.35 -2.56
C VAL A 138 -16.71 5.35 -1.57
N GLU A 139 -17.57 6.16 -0.96
CA GLU A 139 -17.17 7.20 -0.03
C GLU A 139 -16.63 6.59 1.27
N HIS A 140 -15.39 6.94 1.63
CA HIS A 140 -14.74 6.50 2.88
C HIS A 140 -14.87 4.98 3.13
N TYR A 141 -14.64 4.16 2.12
CA TYR A 141 -14.96 2.73 2.10
C TYR A 141 -14.63 2.01 3.43
N TYR A 142 -13.36 2.01 3.83
CA TYR A 142 -12.95 1.32 5.06
C TYR A 142 -13.50 1.97 6.34
N GLN A 143 -13.60 3.29 6.36
CA GLN A 143 -14.09 4.04 7.53
C GLN A 143 -15.62 3.92 7.69
N SER A 144 -16.36 3.64 6.60
CA SER A 144 -17.81 3.52 6.61
C SER A 144 -18.31 2.08 6.77
N THR A 145 -17.39 1.08 6.76
CA THR A 145 -17.78 -0.32 6.81
C THR A 145 -18.28 -0.69 8.21
N LEU A 146 -19.52 -1.22 8.31
CA LEU A 146 -20.12 -1.67 9.56
C LEU A 146 -19.55 -3.03 10.00
N HIS A 147 -19.08 -3.11 11.25
CA HIS A 147 -18.53 -4.36 11.83
C HIS A 147 -19.53 -5.51 11.81
N SER A 148 -20.80 -5.23 12.14
CA SER A 148 -21.89 -6.22 12.09
C SER A 148 -22.08 -6.83 10.70
N LYS A 149 -21.99 -6.01 9.65
CA LYS A 149 -22.12 -6.48 8.25
C LYS A 149 -20.91 -7.32 7.81
N VAL A 150 -19.69 -6.93 8.20
CA VAL A 150 -18.48 -7.71 7.92
C VAL A 150 -18.52 -9.05 8.66
N LYS A 151 -18.90 -9.05 9.95
CA LYS A 151 -19.09 -10.31 10.71
C LYS A 151 -20.17 -11.19 10.10
N ALA A 152 -21.30 -10.63 9.67
CA ALA A 152 -22.36 -11.39 9.00
C ALA A 152 -21.89 -11.99 7.67
N MET A 153 -21.03 -11.30 6.90
CA MET A 153 -20.42 -11.83 5.68
C MET A 153 -19.50 -13.03 5.99
N PHE A 154 -18.64 -12.93 7.00
CA PHE A 154 -17.78 -14.03 7.41
C PHE A 154 -18.58 -15.21 7.94
N ARG A 155 -19.61 -14.96 8.77
CA ARG A 155 -20.48 -16.01 9.33
C ARG A 155 -21.14 -16.88 8.26
N LYS A 156 -21.46 -16.32 7.10
CA LYS A 156 -22.06 -17.06 5.97
C LYS A 156 -21.12 -18.03 5.27
N LYS A 157 -19.79 -17.81 5.36
CA LYS A 157 -18.80 -18.55 4.57
C LYS A 157 -17.83 -19.39 5.42
N LEU A 158 -17.64 -19.04 6.67
CA LEU A 158 -16.69 -19.66 7.58
C LEU A 158 -17.38 -20.67 8.51
N ASP A 159 -16.65 -21.69 8.92
CA ASP A 159 -17.04 -22.54 10.04
C ASP A 159 -17.00 -21.76 11.37
N ASP A 160 -17.63 -22.30 12.41
CA ASP A 160 -17.79 -21.64 13.69
C ASP A 160 -16.48 -21.28 14.37
N GLU A 161 -15.48 -22.14 14.29
CA GLU A 161 -14.18 -21.94 14.93
C GLU A 161 -13.41 -20.81 14.24
N THR A 162 -13.28 -20.87 12.91
CA THR A 162 -12.63 -19.80 12.11
C THR A 162 -13.37 -18.47 12.28
N TYR A 163 -14.71 -18.49 12.27
CA TYR A 163 -15.50 -17.28 12.49
C TYR A 163 -15.23 -16.66 13.86
N ASN A 164 -15.21 -17.46 14.94
CA ASN A 164 -14.98 -16.96 16.28
C ASN A 164 -13.58 -16.35 16.44
N MET A 165 -12.55 -16.95 15.83
CA MET A 165 -11.19 -16.40 15.79
C MET A 165 -11.17 -15.01 15.10
N VAL A 166 -11.79 -14.89 13.94
CA VAL A 166 -11.85 -13.63 13.18
C VAL A 166 -12.65 -12.58 13.91
N ALA A 167 -13.81 -12.94 14.47
CA ALA A 167 -14.66 -12.03 15.24
C ALA A 167 -13.94 -11.50 16.48
N ALA A 168 -13.25 -12.35 17.24
CA ALA A 168 -12.50 -11.94 18.43
C ALA A 168 -11.37 -10.94 18.08
N ILE A 169 -10.69 -11.12 16.94
CA ILE A 169 -9.67 -10.18 16.47
C ILE A 169 -10.29 -8.85 16.04
N LEU A 170 -11.40 -8.87 15.32
CA LEU A 170 -12.10 -7.66 14.90
C LEU A 170 -12.59 -6.86 16.11
N ASP A 171 -13.22 -7.54 17.08
CA ASP A 171 -13.74 -6.90 18.30
C ASP A 171 -12.61 -6.40 19.21
N GLY A 172 -11.47 -7.08 19.26
CA GLY A 172 -10.33 -6.68 20.08
C GLY A 172 -9.44 -5.58 19.48
N GLN A 173 -9.56 -5.29 18.19
CA GLN A 173 -8.69 -4.33 17.52
C GLN A 173 -9.39 -3.07 17.00
N TYR A 174 -10.71 -3.11 16.87
CA TYR A 174 -11.49 -1.99 16.31
C TYR A 174 -12.59 -1.60 17.28
N GLU A 175 -12.41 -0.45 17.91
CA GLU A 175 -13.42 0.12 18.80
C GLU A 175 -14.63 0.65 18.01
N GLY A 176 -15.80 0.58 18.60
CA GLY A 176 -17.04 1.07 18.00
C GLY A 176 -17.67 0.09 17.01
N GLU A 177 -18.62 0.58 16.24
CA GLU A 177 -19.42 -0.23 15.32
C GLU A 177 -19.02 -0.07 13.84
N ILE A 178 -18.20 0.93 13.54
CA ILE A 178 -17.90 1.37 12.19
C ILE A 178 -16.40 1.56 11.99
N GLY A 179 -15.92 1.12 10.86
CA GLY A 179 -14.59 1.40 10.37
C GLY A 179 -13.58 0.30 10.61
N HIS A 180 -12.87 -0.05 9.54
CA HIS A 180 -11.73 -0.94 9.55
C HIS A 180 -10.57 -0.24 8.86
N ASN A 181 -9.52 0.10 9.57
CA ASN A 181 -8.36 0.69 8.93
C ASN A 181 -7.49 -0.41 8.29
N PRO A 182 -7.09 -0.26 7.00
CA PRO A 182 -6.26 -1.23 6.33
C PRO A 182 -4.88 -1.26 6.99
N GLY A 183 -4.59 -2.32 7.72
CA GLY A 183 -3.28 -2.51 8.39
C GLY A 183 -2.85 -3.96 8.43
N SER A 184 -3.77 -4.88 8.16
CA SER A 184 -3.53 -6.31 8.10
C SER A 184 -4.11 -6.93 6.83
N GLN A 185 -3.67 -8.14 6.49
CA GLN A 185 -4.21 -8.88 5.36
C GLN A 185 -5.63 -9.36 5.60
N MET A 186 -5.97 -9.65 6.86
CA MET A 186 -7.34 -10.00 7.24
C MET A 186 -8.34 -8.87 6.91
N VAL A 187 -7.98 -7.61 7.14
CA VAL A 187 -8.82 -6.47 6.75
C VAL A 187 -8.85 -6.28 5.24
N GLN A 188 -7.76 -6.60 4.54
CA GLN A 188 -7.74 -6.54 3.07
C GLN A 188 -8.66 -7.59 2.45
N ILE A 189 -8.61 -8.85 2.92
CA ILE A 189 -9.52 -9.89 2.41
C ILE A 189 -10.96 -9.57 2.77
N ALA A 190 -11.24 -9.05 3.97
CA ALA A 190 -12.56 -8.56 4.34
C ALA A 190 -13.05 -7.49 3.35
N GLY A 191 -12.22 -6.49 3.04
CA GLY A 191 -12.57 -5.41 2.13
C GLY A 191 -12.88 -5.87 0.71
N ILE A 192 -12.10 -6.80 0.12
CA ILE A 192 -12.43 -7.29 -1.22
C ILE A 192 -13.63 -8.24 -1.24
N SER A 193 -13.89 -8.97 -0.14
CA SER A 193 -15.01 -9.88 -0.01
C SER A 193 -16.33 -9.17 0.27
N PHE A 194 -16.28 -8.02 0.92
CA PHE A 194 -17.48 -7.28 1.34
C PHE A 194 -18.32 -6.80 0.16
N LEU A 195 -17.70 -6.57 -0.99
CA LEU A 195 -18.35 -6.18 -2.25
C LEU A 195 -18.57 -7.35 -3.22
N ASP A 196 -18.31 -8.60 -2.81
CA ASP A 196 -18.47 -9.78 -3.66
C ASP A 196 -19.93 -9.92 -4.18
N GLY A 197 -20.91 -9.71 -3.31
CA GLY A 197 -22.32 -9.70 -3.71
C GLY A 197 -22.66 -8.60 -4.71
N VAL A 198 -22.03 -7.45 -4.63
CA VAL A 198 -22.19 -6.34 -5.60
C VAL A 198 -21.57 -6.73 -6.94
N ASP A 199 -20.42 -7.41 -6.96
CA ASP A 199 -19.79 -7.93 -8.18
C ASP A 199 -20.74 -8.90 -8.91
N HIS A 200 -21.31 -9.86 -8.19
CA HIS A 200 -22.28 -10.81 -8.73
C HIS A 200 -23.55 -10.11 -9.24
N PHE A 201 -24.06 -9.13 -8.48
CA PHE A 201 -25.21 -8.34 -8.91
C PHE A 201 -24.93 -7.62 -10.25
N ILE A 202 -23.76 -7.00 -10.40
CA ILE A 202 -23.36 -6.32 -11.64
C ILE A 202 -23.25 -7.32 -12.81
N LYS A 203 -22.67 -8.49 -12.57
CA LYS A 203 -22.44 -9.49 -13.63
C LYS A 203 -23.69 -10.27 -14.00
N GLU A 204 -24.48 -10.69 -13.03
CA GLU A 204 -25.57 -11.64 -13.22
C GLU A 204 -26.93 -10.96 -13.39
N LYS A 205 -27.20 -9.90 -12.63
CA LYS A 205 -28.48 -9.17 -12.68
C LYS A 205 -28.44 -8.03 -13.68
N LEU A 206 -27.43 -7.14 -13.55
CA LEU A 206 -27.25 -6.04 -14.50
C LEU A 206 -26.57 -6.48 -15.80
N ARG A 207 -26.06 -7.70 -15.89
CA ARG A 207 -25.46 -8.31 -17.09
C ARG A 207 -24.39 -7.45 -17.78
N ILE A 208 -23.69 -6.61 -17.01
CA ILE A 208 -22.61 -5.79 -17.54
C ILE A 208 -21.43 -6.70 -17.92
N LYS A 209 -21.11 -6.75 -19.21
CA LYS A 209 -20.00 -7.56 -19.74
C LYS A 209 -18.65 -6.96 -19.42
N GLU A 210 -18.51 -5.65 -19.62
CA GLU A 210 -17.28 -4.89 -19.54
C GLU A 210 -17.17 -4.24 -18.16
N TYR A 211 -16.68 -4.99 -17.19
CA TYR A 211 -16.57 -4.63 -15.77
C TYR A 211 -15.14 -4.83 -15.27
N ALA A 212 -14.68 -4.01 -14.33
CA ALA A 212 -13.49 -4.21 -13.55
C ALA A 212 -13.61 -3.51 -12.19
N ARG A 213 -13.15 -4.16 -11.11
CA ARG A 213 -13.10 -3.57 -9.77
C ARG A 213 -11.71 -3.73 -9.15
N VAL A 214 -11.24 -2.65 -8.52
CA VAL A 214 -10.04 -2.65 -7.68
C VAL A 214 -10.39 -2.03 -6.33
N MET A 215 -10.58 -2.85 -5.32
CA MET A 215 -11.09 -2.47 -4.01
C MET A 215 -12.48 -1.82 -4.14
N ASP A 216 -12.59 -0.54 -3.83
CA ASP A 216 -13.79 0.30 -3.91
C ASP A 216 -13.97 1.01 -5.26
N ASP A 217 -12.95 1.05 -6.11
CA ASP A 217 -13.01 1.63 -7.46
C ASP A 217 -13.64 0.62 -8.46
N MET A 218 -14.79 0.94 -9.03
CA MET A 218 -15.49 0.13 -10.04
C MET A 218 -15.56 0.88 -11.36
N GLY A 219 -15.36 0.16 -12.46
CA GLY A 219 -15.48 0.68 -13.83
C GLY A 219 -16.36 -0.21 -14.70
N LEU A 220 -17.40 0.34 -15.30
CA LEU A 220 -18.35 -0.34 -16.18
C LEU A 220 -18.38 0.37 -17.53
N ILE A 221 -18.52 -0.39 -18.62
CA ILE A 221 -18.63 0.15 -19.99
C ILE A 221 -19.93 -0.39 -20.63
N HIS A 222 -20.69 0.49 -21.28
CA HIS A 222 -21.89 0.15 -22.01
C HIS A 222 -22.15 1.18 -23.10
N GLU A 223 -22.88 0.81 -24.17
CA GLU A 223 -23.26 1.71 -25.26
C GLU A 223 -24.37 2.68 -24.85
N ASP A 224 -25.29 2.27 -24.00
CA ASP A 224 -26.44 3.05 -23.57
C ASP A 224 -26.16 3.79 -22.25
N PRO A 225 -26.13 5.15 -22.23
CA PRO A 225 -25.90 5.95 -21.02
C PRO A 225 -27.10 5.89 -20.06
N GLU A 226 -28.34 5.72 -20.56
CA GLU A 226 -29.49 5.60 -19.69
C GLU A 226 -29.51 4.29 -18.93
N TYR A 227 -29.07 3.21 -19.60
CA TYR A 227 -28.86 1.94 -18.92
C TYR A 227 -27.76 2.03 -17.86
N LEU A 228 -26.65 2.71 -18.14
CA LEU A 228 -25.62 2.96 -17.12
C LEU A 228 -26.13 3.82 -15.96
N ASN A 229 -27.03 4.76 -16.22
CA ASN A 229 -27.66 5.56 -15.17
C ASN A 229 -28.57 4.70 -14.28
N TYR A 230 -29.35 3.79 -14.88
CA TYR A 230 -30.10 2.77 -14.16
C TYR A 230 -29.15 1.88 -13.33
N CYS A 231 -28.08 1.35 -13.92
CA CYS A 231 -27.09 0.55 -13.22
C CYS A 231 -26.47 1.30 -12.02
N ARG A 232 -26.16 2.59 -12.19
CA ARG A 232 -25.63 3.44 -11.12
C ARG A 232 -26.59 3.50 -9.94
N SER A 233 -27.88 3.67 -10.20
CA SER A 233 -28.92 3.76 -9.17
C SER A 233 -29.10 2.43 -8.43
N GLU A 234 -29.10 1.33 -9.16
CA GLU A 234 -29.22 -0.01 -8.60
C GLU A 234 -27.99 -0.41 -7.76
N ILE A 235 -26.78 -0.13 -8.27
CA ILE A 235 -25.55 -0.38 -7.51
C ILE A 235 -25.49 0.49 -6.25
N ALA A 236 -25.95 1.75 -6.33
CA ALA A 236 -26.05 2.62 -5.15
C ALA A 236 -27.01 2.06 -4.10
N ARG A 237 -28.10 1.42 -4.51
CA ARG A 237 -29.03 0.73 -3.62
C ARG A 237 -28.38 -0.48 -2.93
N GLU A 238 -27.66 -1.31 -3.68
CA GLU A 238 -26.92 -2.45 -3.13
C GLU A 238 -25.85 -1.99 -2.14
N LEU A 239 -25.10 -0.94 -2.46
CA LEU A 239 -24.12 -0.35 -1.53
C LEU A 239 -24.81 0.18 -0.26
N LYS A 240 -25.97 0.83 -0.39
CA LYS A 240 -26.75 1.32 0.77
C LYS A 240 -27.18 0.17 1.68
N ASN A 241 -27.56 -0.98 1.12
CA ASN A 241 -27.90 -2.20 1.87
C ASN A 241 -26.69 -2.70 2.72
N LEU A 242 -25.46 -2.43 2.27
CA LEU A 242 -24.21 -2.70 3.00
C LEU A 242 -23.83 -1.58 3.98
N GLY A 243 -24.57 -0.48 4.05
CA GLY A 243 -24.24 0.70 4.85
C GLY A 243 -23.22 1.65 4.17
N LEU A 244 -22.99 1.47 2.86
CA LEU A 244 -22.04 2.24 2.07
C LEU A 244 -22.73 3.28 1.20
N ARG A 245 -21.98 4.28 0.73
CA ARG A 245 -22.51 5.31 -0.18
C ARG A 245 -21.55 5.55 -1.35
N CYS A 246 -22.11 5.81 -2.53
CA CYS A 246 -21.33 6.30 -3.66
C CYS A 246 -20.80 7.71 -3.40
N HIS A 247 -19.55 7.96 -3.78
CA HIS A 247 -18.98 9.30 -3.67
C HIS A 247 -19.60 10.24 -4.71
N PRO A 248 -20.29 11.34 -4.31
CA PRO A 248 -21.16 12.12 -5.20
C PRO A 248 -20.41 12.78 -6.37
N LYS A 249 -19.16 13.21 -6.17
CA LYS A 249 -18.36 13.90 -7.20
C LYS A 249 -17.52 12.98 -8.08
N LYS A 250 -17.25 11.74 -7.63
CA LYS A 250 -16.39 10.81 -8.37
C LYS A 250 -17.17 9.72 -9.10
N THR A 251 -18.40 9.45 -8.66
CA THR A 251 -19.31 8.56 -9.38
C THR A 251 -19.93 9.32 -10.54
N LYS A 252 -19.56 8.93 -11.77
CA LYS A 252 -19.97 9.66 -12.98
C LYS A 252 -19.96 8.77 -14.22
N ILE A 253 -20.79 9.12 -15.17
CA ILE A 253 -20.82 8.56 -16.53
C ILE A 253 -20.11 9.56 -17.45
N VAL A 254 -19.21 9.07 -18.29
CA VAL A 254 -18.47 9.89 -19.26
C VAL A 254 -18.43 9.18 -20.62
N PRO A 255 -18.56 9.90 -21.76
CA PRO A 255 -18.38 9.32 -23.09
C PRO A 255 -16.97 8.75 -23.25
N LEU A 256 -16.81 7.60 -23.91
CA LEU A 256 -15.50 7.02 -24.19
C LEU A 256 -14.65 7.92 -25.09
N ALA A 257 -15.29 8.68 -25.99
CA ALA A 257 -14.65 9.65 -26.87
C ALA A 257 -13.88 10.74 -26.07
N ASP A 258 -14.42 11.21 -24.93
CA ASP A 258 -13.80 12.22 -24.06
C ASP A 258 -12.65 11.66 -23.23
N GLY A 259 -12.60 10.33 -23.12
CA GLY A 259 -11.71 9.61 -22.23
C GLY A 259 -12.09 9.76 -20.75
N PHE A 260 -11.58 8.87 -19.93
CA PHE A 260 -11.91 8.78 -18.52
C PHE A 260 -10.64 8.60 -17.65
N THR A 261 -10.80 8.75 -16.34
CA THR A 261 -9.71 8.51 -15.39
C THR A 261 -10.01 7.29 -14.55
N PHE A 262 -9.13 6.29 -14.59
CA PHE A 262 -9.26 5.07 -13.79
C PHE A 262 -7.86 4.56 -13.38
N LEU A 263 -7.72 4.06 -12.17
CA LEU A 263 -6.47 3.52 -11.61
C LEU A 263 -5.25 4.47 -11.76
N GLY A 264 -5.46 5.76 -11.60
CA GLY A 264 -4.39 6.75 -11.63
C GLY A 264 -3.94 7.22 -13.02
N PHE A 265 -4.55 6.71 -14.10
CA PHE A 265 -4.27 7.10 -15.47
C PHE A 265 -5.51 7.74 -16.12
N LYS A 266 -5.27 8.67 -17.05
CA LYS A 266 -6.26 9.12 -18.02
C LYS A 266 -6.24 8.13 -19.19
N TRP A 267 -7.37 7.51 -19.48
CA TRP A 267 -7.60 6.56 -20.56
C TRP A 267 -8.22 7.29 -21.73
N ARG A 268 -7.72 7.09 -22.92
CA ARG A 268 -8.25 7.60 -24.16
C ARG A 268 -8.28 6.49 -25.19
N LEU A 269 -9.45 6.24 -25.74
CA LEU A 269 -9.66 5.39 -26.90
C LEU A 269 -9.66 6.28 -28.14
N THR A 270 -8.87 5.96 -29.17
CA THR A 270 -8.80 6.73 -30.42
C THR A 270 -9.77 6.17 -31.46
N GLU A 271 -10.05 6.92 -32.51
CA GLU A 271 -10.85 6.49 -33.65
C GLU A 271 -10.32 5.21 -34.32
N THR A 272 -9.05 4.93 -34.21
CA THR A 272 -8.41 3.71 -34.72
C THR A 272 -8.38 2.55 -33.71
N GLY A 273 -9.10 2.66 -32.58
CA GLY A 273 -9.14 1.64 -31.54
C GLY A 273 -7.90 1.56 -30.65
N LYS A 274 -6.93 2.47 -30.83
CA LYS A 274 -5.73 2.51 -29.98
C LYS A 274 -6.08 3.05 -28.59
N ILE A 275 -5.64 2.33 -27.56
CA ILE A 275 -5.81 2.73 -26.18
C ILE A 275 -4.55 3.46 -25.71
N ILE A 276 -4.69 4.71 -25.29
CA ILE A 276 -3.60 5.55 -24.78
C ILE A 276 -3.84 5.83 -23.30
N LEU A 277 -2.85 5.51 -22.47
CA LEU A 277 -2.86 5.74 -21.04
C LEU A 277 -1.82 6.77 -20.66
N THR A 278 -2.25 7.92 -20.16
CA THR A 278 -1.34 8.99 -19.70
C THR A 278 -1.47 9.17 -18.20
N PRO A 279 -0.36 9.30 -17.44
CA PRO A 279 -0.42 9.59 -16.02
C PRO A 279 -0.97 11.00 -15.81
N LYS A 280 -1.55 11.26 -14.62
CA LYS A 280 -1.93 12.61 -14.22
C LYS A 280 -0.70 13.52 -14.13
N SER A 281 -0.86 14.80 -14.44
CA SER A 281 0.23 15.79 -14.37
C SER A 281 0.84 15.90 -12.97
N GLU A 282 0.00 15.75 -11.92
CA GLU A 282 0.41 15.75 -10.54
C GLU A 282 1.38 14.60 -10.22
N THR A 283 1.19 13.42 -10.85
CA THR A 283 2.07 12.26 -10.67
C THR A 283 3.50 12.56 -11.14
N ILE A 284 3.62 13.29 -12.27
CA ILE A 284 4.93 13.69 -12.81
C ILE A 284 5.58 14.76 -11.94
N LYS A 285 4.80 15.75 -11.49
CA LYS A 285 5.27 16.78 -10.56
C LYS A 285 5.76 16.18 -9.24
N ASP A 286 5.00 15.24 -8.68
CA ASP A 286 5.37 14.54 -7.45
C ASP A 286 6.59 13.63 -7.63
N PHE A 287 6.72 12.97 -8.79
CA PHE A 287 7.94 12.22 -9.16
C PHE A 287 9.18 13.13 -9.02
N LYS A 288 9.21 14.25 -9.74
CA LYS A 288 10.34 15.17 -9.72
C LYS A 288 10.60 15.74 -8.32
N LYS A 289 9.58 16.24 -7.64
CA LYS A 289 9.68 16.81 -6.30
C LYS A 289 10.23 15.83 -5.26
N THR A 290 9.74 14.60 -5.27
CA THR A 290 10.17 13.58 -4.31
C THR A 290 11.58 13.11 -4.60
N THR A 291 11.91 12.89 -5.87
CA THR A 291 13.26 12.49 -6.29
C THR A 291 14.29 13.56 -5.93
N GLU A 292 13.99 14.83 -6.23
CA GLU A 292 14.85 15.97 -5.86
C GLU A 292 15.08 16.05 -4.34
N LYS A 293 14.03 15.85 -3.54
CA LYS A 293 14.15 15.80 -2.07
C LYS A 293 15.10 14.69 -1.62
N LEU A 294 14.95 13.49 -2.18
CA LEU A 294 15.80 12.34 -1.82
C LEU A 294 17.26 12.56 -2.23
N MET A 295 17.51 13.18 -3.39
CA MET A 295 18.88 13.54 -3.82
C MET A 295 19.52 14.57 -2.88
N LYS A 296 18.76 15.59 -2.42
CA LYS A 296 19.25 16.54 -1.40
C LYS A 296 19.62 15.83 -0.10
N MET A 297 18.80 14.88 0.35
CA MET A 297 19.10 14.07 1.54
C MET A 297 20.34 13.18 1.33
N TYR A 298 20.50 12.64 0.11
CA TYR A 298 21.70 11.89 -0.27
C TYR A 298 22.97 12.76 -0.21
N ALA A 299 22.93 13.96 -0.78
CA ALA A 299 24.05 14.89 -0.76
C ALA A 299 24.50 15.25 0.65
N ARG A 300 23.56 15.33 1.62
CA ARG A 300 23.84 15.59 3.04
C ARG A 300 24.24 14.33 3.84
N GLY A 301 24.34 13.17 3.21
CA GLY A 301 24.65 11.92 3.92
C GLY A 301 23.48 11.28 4.69
N GLU A 302 22.26 11.88 4.66
CA GLU A 302 21.08 11.40 5.38
C GLU A 302 20.46 10.14 4.75
N ARG A 303 20.73 9.87 3.47
CA ARG A 303 20.25 8.72 2.70
C ARG A 303 21.35 8.14 1.82
N THR A 304 21.21 6.84 1.50
CA THR A 304 22.11 6.16 0.56
C THR A 304 21.66 6.42 -0.89
N ARG A 305 22.57 6.27 -1.85
CA ARG A 305 22.28 6.29 -3.29
C ARG A 305 21.19 5.28 -3.64
N ARG A 306 21.29 4.06 -3.12
CA ARG A 306 20.31 2.99 -3.33
C ARG A 306 18.89 3.41 -2.94
N CYS A 307 18.72 4.17 -1.86
CA CYS A 307 17.41 4.67 -1.45
C CYS A 307 16.78 5.60 -2.51
N VAL A 308 17.61 6.42 -3.19
CA VAL A 308 17.15 7.29 -4.30
C VAL A 308 16.78 6.45 -5.51
N GLU A 309 17.65 5.52 -5.91
CA GLU A 309 17.46 4.62 -7.06
C GLU A 309 16.22 3.74 -6.89
N ASP A 310 16.01 3.13 -5.74
CA ASP A 310 14.83 2.30 -5.44
C ASP A 310 13.54 3.12 -5.57
N SER A 311 13.52 4.37 -5.09
CA SER A 311 12.37 5.27 -5.22
C SER A 311 12.10 5.64 -6.69
N VAL A 312 13.14 5.94 -7.48
CA VAL A 312 13.03 6.27 -8.91
C VAL A 312 12.54 5.06 -9.69
N ASN A 313 13.15 3.90 -9.49
CA ASN A 313 12.81 2.66 -10.20
C ASN A 313 11.37 2.22 -9.91
N SER A 314 10.92 2.28 -8.65
CA SER A 314 9.54 1.97 -8.28
C SER A 314 8.53 2.88 -9.00
N ARG A 315 8.82 4.18 -9.11
CA ARG A 315 7.95 5.15 -9.78
C ARG A 315 7.97 5.00 -11.30
N LEU A 316 9.13 4.70 -11.90
CA LEU A 316 9.23 4.39 -13.32
C LEU A 316 8.50 3.09 -13.68
N ALA A 317 8.56 2.08 -12.82
CA ALA A 317 7.80 0.83 -12.96
C ALA A 317 6.28 1.08 -12.91
N TYR A 318 5.80 1.94 -12.00
CA TYR A 318 4.40 2.36 -11.99
C TYR A 318 3.99 3.03 -13.31
N LEU A 319 4.80 3.97 -13.80
CA LEU A 319 4.55 4.66 -15.08
C LEU A 319 4.55 3.71 -16.27
N ALA A 320 5.28 2.58 -16.21
CA ALA A 320 5.34 1.58 -17.27
C ALA A 320 4.01 0.88 -17.55
N ASN A 321 3.03 0.97 -16.66
CA ASN A 321 1.67 0.50 -16.90
C ASN A 321 0.94 1.31 -17.98
N GLY A 322 1.38 2.55 -18.24
CA GLY A 322 0.80 3.45 -19.24
C GLY A 322 1.56 3.49 -20.56
N THR A 323 1.08 4.33 -21.49
CA THR A 323 1.72 4.63 -22.78
C THR A 323 2.79 5.71 -22.56
N THR A 324 3.86 5.38 -21.83
CA THR A 324 4.76 6.37 -21.24
C THR A 324 6.24 6.16 -21.60
N TRP A 325 6.56 5.39 -22.64
CA TRP A 325 7.96 5.09 -22.97
C TRP A 325 8.81 6.37 -23.15
N LYS A 326 8.37 7.32 -23.98
CA LYS A 326 9.06 8.60 -24.21
C LYS A 326 9.17 9.44 -22.92
N LEU A 327 8.11 9.43 -22.09
CA LEU A 327 8.10 10.13 -20.81
C LEU A 327 9.12 9.52 -19.82
N ARG A 328 9.13 8.18 -19.71
CA ARG A 328 10.07 7.49 -18.81
C ARG A 328 11.52 7.73 -19.23
N LYS A 329 11.81 7.69 -20.54
CA LYS A 329 13.15 8.03 -21.05
C LYS A 329 13.58 9.44 -20.60
N ARG A 330 12.75 10.46 -20.84
CA ARG A 330 13.03 11.86 -20.40
C ARG A 330 13.17 11.99 -18.88
N LEU A 331 12.40 11.24 -18.08
CA LEU A 331 12.51 11.27 -16.62
C LEU A 331 13.79 10.60 -16.13
N THR A 332 14.25 9.54 -16.81
CA THR A 332 15.54 8.88 -16.52
C THR A 332 16.72 9.80 -16.87
N GLU A 333 16.68 10.46 -18.03
CA GLU A 333 17.69 11.44 -18.44
C GLU A 333 17.77 12.59 -17.41
N TRP A 334 16.62 13.18 -17.08
CA TRP A 334 16.54 14.23 -16.05
C TRP A 334 17.08 13.75 -14.68
N TYR A 335 16.80 12.50 -14.29
CA TYR A 335 17.33 11.91 -13.06
C TYR A 335 18.86 11.80 -13.10
N ASN A 336 19.42 11.28 -14.18
CA ASN A 336 20.86 11.07 -14.31
C ASN A 336 21.61 12.40 -14.25
N GLU A 337 21.16 13.43 -14.99
CA GLU A 337 21.75 14.77 -14.97
C GLU A 337 21.75 15.37 -13.55
N ARG A 338 20.61 15.27 -12.86
CA ARG A 338 20.49 15.79 -11.50
C ARG A 338 21.33 15.01 -10.51
N MET A 339 21.41 13.69 -10.67
CA MET A 339 22.17 12.84 -9.77
C MET A 339 23.66 13.14 -9.82
N MET A 340 24.23 13.37 -10.99
CA MET A 340 25.64 13.81 -11.13
C MET A 340 25.91 15.09 -10.35
N TYR A 341 25.02 16.09 -10.42
CA TYR A 341 25.15 17.31 -9.63
C TYR A 341 25.16 17.05 -8.11
N TYR A 342 24.27 16.18 -7.61
CA TYR A 342 24.21 15.87 -6.18
C TYR A 342 25.34 14.95 -5.70
N GLU A 343 25.94 14.17 -6.58
CA GLU A 343 27.18 13.40 -6.31
C GLU A 343 28.35 14.35 -6.03
N GLN A 344 28.55 15.35 -6.88
CA GLN A 344 29.59 16.37 -6.65
C GLN A 344 29.36 17.14 -5.34
N GLN A 345 28.11 17.52 -5.03
CA GLN A 345 27.82 18.15 -3.74
C GLN A 345 28.11 17.24 -2.54
N ARG A 346 27.85 15.95 -2.66
CA ARG A 346 28.17 14.98 -1.62
C ARG A 346 29.67 14.85 -1.39
N GLU A 347 30.46 14.79 -2.43
CA GLU A 347 31.92 14.75 -2.35
C GLU A 347 32.46 15.98 -1.62
N SER A 348 32.00 17.17 -1.99
CA SER A 348 32.36 18.42 -1.32
C SER A 348 31.97 18.42 0.16
N PHE A 349 30.78 17.93 0.49
CA PHE A 349 30.31 17.80 1.86
C PHE A 349 31.17 16.82 2.69
N LEU A 350 31.54 15.67 2.14
CA LEU A 350 32.40 14.70 2.80
C LEU A 350 33.81 15.25 3.01
N GLN A 351 34.32 16.04 2.07
CA GLN A 351 35.62 16.68 2.16
C GLN A 351 35.66 17.76 3.26
N SER A 352 34.59 18.59 3.39
CA SER A 352 34.48 19.55 4.47
C SER A 352 34.43 18.87 5.86
N GLN A 353 33.69 17.80 6.01
CA GLN A 353 33.65 17.03 7.26
C GLN A 353 34.99 16.41 7.64
N ARG A 354 35.74 15.92 6.65
CA ARG A 354 37.12 15.42 6.90
C ARG A 354 38.06 16.52 7.38
N ASN A 355 37.98 17.71 6.78
CA ASN A 355 38.80 18.86 7.15
C ASN A 355 38.44 19.38 8.56
N GLU A 356 37.15 19.42 8.93
CA GLU A 356 36.73 19.78 10.29
C GLU A 356 37.21 18.77 11.33
N SER A 357 37.12 17.45 11.05
CA SER A 357 37.60 16.41 11.95
C SER A 357 39.13 16.41 12.08
N ALA A 358 39.90 16.75 11.04
CA ALA A 358 41.33 16.92 11.06
C ALA A 358 41.73 18.18 11.84
N GLY A 359 40.99 19.30 11.70
CA GLY A 359 41.22 20.55 12.45
C GLY A 359 40.99 20.37 13.96
N THR A 360 39.96 19.65 14.36
CA THR A 360 39.69 19.36 15.79
C THR A 360 40.72 18.41 16.41
N GLY A 361 41.33 17.53 15.62
CA GLY A 361 42.46 16.69 16.05
C GLY A 361 43.71 17.49 16.39
N HIS A 362 44.04 18.53 15.60
CA HIS A 362 45.17 19.42 15.85
C HIS A 362 44.96 20.31 17.11
N VAL A 363 43.73 20.83 17.31
CA VAL A 363 43.45 21.61 18.53
C VAL A 363 43.53 20.77 19.80
N ARG A 364 43.08 19.53 19.80
CA ARG A 364 43.23 18.61 20.95
C ARG A 364 44.69 18.21 21.22
N GLN A 365 45.53 18.09 20.21
CA GLN A 365 46.97 17.84 20.42
C GLN A 365 47.68 19.06 21.01
N HIS A 366 47.37 20.27 20.59
CA HIS A 366 47.92 21.51 21.16
C HIS A 366 47.45 21.77 22.60
N GLU A 367 46.18 21.50 22.92
CA GLU A 367 45.70 21.59 24.32
C GLU A 367 46.33 20.52 25.23
N GLY A 368 46.56 19.32 24.72
CA GLY A 368 47.25 18.26 25.43
C GLY A 368 48.72 18.60 25.75
N GLN A 369 49.44 19.24 24.82
CA GLN A 369 50.82 19.72 25.04
C GLN A 369 50.87 20.91 26.01
N ALA A 370 49.97 21.89 25.88
CA ALA A 370 49.89 23.02 26.80
C ALA A 370 49.52 22.57 28.22
N GLY A 371 48.66 21.57 28.37
CA GLY A 371 48.33 20.96 29.66
C GLY A 371 49.52 20.24 30.32
N ARG A 372 50.37 19.54 29.54
CA ARG A 372 51.60 18.91 30.04
C ARG A 372 52.63 19.94 30.47
N ILE A 373 52.86 21.00 29.71
CA ILE A 373 53.81 22.10 30.05
C ILE A 373 53.33 22.82 31.33
N ARG A 374 52.04 23.09 31.50
CA ARG A 374 51.51 23.69 32.74
C ARG A 374 51.69 22.79 33.97
N LYS A 375 51.56 21.47 33.83
CA LYS A 375 51.84 20.52 34.94
C LYS A 375 53.32 20.44 35.28
N GLU A 376 54.19 20.53 34.29
CA GLU A 376 55.64 20.49 34.53
C GLU A 376 56.18 21.77 35.20
N ILE A 377 55.69 22.94 34.83
CA ILE A 377 55.96 24.24 35.47
C ILE A 377 55.42 24.23 36.91
N ARG A 378 54.26 23.68 37.20
CA ARG A 378 53.76 23.53 38.57
C ARG A 378 54.62 22.59 39.43
N ARG A 379 55.09 21.49 38.87
CA ARG A 379 56.03 20.55 39.60
C ARG A 379 57.38 21.15 39.87
N LYS A 380 57.93 22.03 39.02
CA LYS A 380 59.23 22.73 39.27
C LYS A 380 59.06 23.83 40.31
N ARG A 381 57.89 24.48 40.43
CA ARG A 381 57.64 25.49 41.49
C ARG A 381 57.40 24.90 42.87
N SER A 382 56.94 23.65 43.00
CA SER A 382 56.75 22.98 44.28
C SER A 382 58.02 22.24 44.80
N ARG A 383 59.16 22.29 44.08
CA ARG A 383 60.42 21.72 44.50
C ARG A 383 61.46 22.77 44.97
N ASN A 384 61.10 24.05 44.94
CA ASN A 384 61.96 25.19 45.36
C ASN A 384 61.31 26.00 46.50
N VAL A 385 60.56 25.31 47.37
CA VAL A 385 60.10 25.87 48.68
C VAL A 385 60.52 24.90 49.74
#